data_1471b1a29cf1c3b3dcea60bdbd020e72
#
_entry.id   1471b1a29cf1c3b3dcea60bdbd020e72
#
_cell.length_a   1.000
_cell.length_b   1.000
_cell.length_c   1.000
_cell.angle_alpha   90.00
_cell.angle_beta   90.00
_cell.angle_gamma   90.00
#
_symmetry.space_group_name_H-M   'P 1'
#
loop_
_entity.id
_entity.type
_entity.pdbx_description
1 polymer ?
#
loop_
_entity_poly.entity_id
_entity_poly.type
_entity_poly.pdbx_seq_one_letter_code
_entity_poly.pdbx_strand_id
1 'polypeptide(L)'
;MMNRLALPSVLTSCFSRGLKRYLMGFGLIVALLVVGCGQGTYPLDIFYEMHYQQTFKSHEPPRLSGPESAVPVDWVVAPQSTSFNTGEHLFNVNCSMCHGATAKGDGPVLQKMIADYGYTVAVDPDLTSTGVVAMGPGGMKGFMFSGVVVMPSFKKLLTIEEMDLISEYIVSLQ
;
A
#
# COMPACT_ATOMS: atom_id res chain seq x y z
N MET A 1 60.09 -1.02 -56.04
CA MET A 1 60.19 0.24 -55.27
C MET A 1 58.75 0.71 -55.00
N MET A 2 58.23 0.40 -53.85
CA MET A 2 56.87 0.80 -53.44
C MET A 2 56.96 2.12 -52.66
N ASN A 3 56.44 3.18 -53.27
CA ASN A 3 56.38 4.52 -52.70
C ASN A 3 55.34 4.57 -51.62
N ARG A 4 55.71 4.63 -50.31
CA ARG A 4 54.82 4.84 -49.22
C ARG A 4 54.36 6.30 -49.21
N LEU A 5 53.13 6.54 -49.63
CA LEU A 5 52.45 7.82 -49.44
C LEU A 5 52.31 8.08 -47.93
N ALA A 6 53.17 8.94 -47.39
CA ALA A 6 53.05 9.46 -46.03
C ALA A 6 51.86 10.40 -45.99
N LEU A 7 50.76 9.98 -45.28
CA LEU A 7 49.65 10.85 -44.93
C LEU A 7 50.20 12.05 -44.13
N PRO A 8 49.78 13.28 -44.41
CA PRO A 8 50.25 14.45 -43.69
C PRO A 8 49.83 14.38 -42.18
N SER A 9 50.81 14.60 -41.34
CA SER A 9 50.71 14.53 -39.90
C SER A 9 49.60 15.41 -39.28
N VAL A 10 49.15 16.41 -40.03
CA VAL A 10 48.06 17.32 -39.64
C VAL A 10 46.68 16.62 -39.65
N LEU A 11 46.43 15.72 -40.60
CA LEU A 11 45.14 14.97 -40.66
C LEU A 11 45.02 13.96 -39.53
N THR A 12 46.10 13.31 -39.14
CA THR A 12 46.09 12.35 -38.02
C THR A 12 45.89 13.04 -36.66
N SER A 13 46.44 14.25 -36.50
CA SER A 13 46.27 15.03 -35.26
C SER A 13 44.85 15.64 -35.13
N CYS A 14 44.22 16.00 -36.26
CA CYS A 14 42.84 16.52 -36.27
C CYS A 14 41.84 15.42 -35.99
N PHE A 15 42.02 14.24 -36.57
CA PHE A 15 41.19 13.05 -36.30
C PHE A 15 41.31 12.59 -34.83
N SER A 16 42.52 12.61 -34.28
CA SER A 16 42.72 12.22 -32.86
C SER A 16 42.06 13.21 -31.89
N ARG A 17 42.04 14.50 -32.19
CA ARG A 17 41.37 15.52 -31.36
C ARG A 17 39.84 15.40 -31.42
N GLY A 18 39.30 15.14 -32.60
CA GLY A 18 37.88 14.87 -32.78
C GLY A 18 37.43 13.63 -31.97
N LEU A 19 38.14 12.52 -32.15
CA LEU A 19 37.84 11.26 -31.42
C LEU A 19 37.92 11.45 -29.91
N LYS A 20 38.89 12.16 -29.38
CA LYS A 20 38.98 12.46 -27.94
C LYS A 20 37.78 13.27 -27.42
N ARG A 21 37.28 14.23 -28.19
CA ARG A 21 36.11 15.02 -27.84
C ARG A 21 34.84 14.14 -27.80
N TYR A 22 34.68 13.25 -28.80
CA TYR A 22 33.57 12.30 -28.83
C TYR A 22 33.63 11.30 -27.64
N LEU A 23 34.80 10.77 -27.35
CA LEU A 23 35.01 9.87 -26.22
C LEU A 23 34.73 10.56 -24.85
N MET A 24 35.17 11.82 -24.71
CA MET A 24 34.86 12.61 -23.52
C MET A 24 33.37 12.90 -23.41
N GLY A 25 32.71 13.29 -24.50
CA GLY A 25 31.24 13.51 -24.47
C GLY A 25 30.46 12.25 -24.17
N PHE A 26 30.85 11.13 -24.78
CA PHE A 26 30.22 9.83 -24.49
C PHE A 26 30.46 9.40 -23.05
N GLY A 27 31.67 9.55 -22.52
CA GLY A 27 31.99 9.25 -21.13
C GLY A 27 31.17 10.11 -20.14
N LEU A 28 30.98 11.40 -20.48
CA LEU A 28 30.13 12.29 -19.67
C LEU A 28 28.66 11.83 -19.67
N ILE A 29 28.14 11.45 -20.82
CA ILE A 29 26.75 10.94 -20.94
C ILE A 29 26.57 9.64 -20.12
N VAL A 30 27.52 8.71 -20.24
CA VAL A 30 27.51 7.46 -19.47
C VAL A 30 27.59 7.74 -17.96
N ALA A 31 28.47 8.67 -17.56
CA ALA A 31 28.56 9.05 -16.14
C ALA A 31 27.25 9.65 -15.63
N LEU A 32 26.58 10.51 -16.40
CA LEU A 32 25.27 11.07 -16.03
C LEU A 32 24.18 9.99 -15.95
N LEU A 33 24.19 9.01 -16.85
CA LEU A 33 23.24 7.90 -16.82
C LEU A 33 23.46 6.99 -15.62
N VAL A 34 24.71 6.73 -15.24
CA VAL A 34 25.04 5.89 -14.07
C VAL A 34 24.67 6.59 -12.76
N VAL A 35 24.88 7.90 -12.67
CA VAL A 35 24.50 8.68 -11.48
C VAL A 35 22.97 8.81 -11.35
N GLY A 36 22.22 8.80 -12.46
CA GLY A 36 20.76 8.87 -12.47
C GLY A 36 20.05 7.58 -12.05
N CYS A 37 20.74 6.44 -11.95
CA CYS A 37 20.17 5.14 -11.62
C CYS A 37 20.12 4.84 -10.10
N GLY A 38 20.14 5.85 -9.23
CA GLY A 38 19.89 5.65 -7.81
C GLY A 38 18.44 5.22 -7.57
N GLN A 39 18.22 4.00 -7.08
CA GLN A 39 16.89 3.48 -6.78
C GLN A 39 16.18 4.38 -5.76
N GLY A 40 15.23 5.19 -6.23
CA GLY A 40 14.34 5.98 -5.39
C GLY A 40 14.98 7.19 -4.68
N THR A 41 16.23 7.51 -4.96
CA THR A 41 16.88 8.74 -4.53
C THR A 41 16.78 9.77 -5.65
N TYR A 42 16.29 10.96 -5.33
CA TYR A 42 16.40 12.08 -6.26
C TYR A 42 17.90 12.38 -6.48
N PRO A 43 18.37 12.53 -7.74
CA PRO A 43 19.78 12.75 -8.02
C PRO A 43 20.33 14.05 -7.44
N LEU A 44 19.45 14.94 -7.00
CA LEU A 44 19.76 16.15 -6.26
C LEU A 44 18.72 16.28 -5.14
N ASP A 45 19.16 16.11 -3.91
CA ASP A 45 18.37 16.32 -2.69
C ASP A 45 18.11 17.83 -2.44
N ILE A 46 17.55 18.51 -3.43
CA ILE A 46 17.23 19.95 -3.33
C ILE A 46 15.93 20.16 -2.55
N PHE A 47 15.01 19.20 -2.62
CA PHE A 47 13.71 19.27 -1.94
C PHE A 47 13.56 18.09 -0.99
N TYR A 48 13.70 18.38 0.30
CA TYR A 48 13.56 17.37 1.36
C TYR A 48 12.10 17.00 1.68
N GLU A 49 11.15 17.53 0.98
CA GLU A 49 9.71 17.39 1.14
C GLU A 49 9.29 16.02 1.72
N MET A 50 9.25 15.89 3.02
CA MET A 50 8.78 14.68 3.74
C MET A 50 9.40 13.34 3.27
N HIS A 51 10.36 13.36 2.34
CA HIS A 51 10.98 12.15 1.81
C HIS A 51 11.86 11.48 2.88
N TYR A 52 12.51 12.28 3.70
CA TYR A 52 13.26 11.85 4.88
C TYR A 52 12.52 12.30 6.14
N GLN A 53 11.61 11.46 6.60
CA GLN A 53 10.94 11.64 7.88
C GLN A 53 11.72 10.87 8.95
N GLN A 54 11.63 11.30 10.21
CA GLN A 54 12.14 10.53 11.35
C GLN A 54 11.34 9.24 11.59
N THR A 55 10.15 9.14 11.00
CA THR A 55 9.31 7.96 11.04
C THR A 55 9.78 6.93 10.02
N PHE A 56 9.77 5.67 10.40
CA PHE A 56 10.12 4.56 9.52
C PHE A 56 8.94 4.21 8.60
N LYS A 57 9.24 4.00 7.32
CA LYS A 57 8.27 3.43 6.39
C LYS A 57 8.22 1.90 6.56
N SER A 58 7.14 1.28 6.12
CA SER A 58 7.03 -0.17 6.08
C SER A 58 8.23 -0.78 5.33
N HIS A 59 8.88 -1.77 5.93
CA HIS A 59 10.09 -2.42 5.41
C HIS A 59 11.36 -1.57 5.35
N GLU A 60 11.37 -0.38 5.91
CA GLU A 60 12.57 0.42 6.03
C GLU A 60 13.36 0.01 7.29
N PRO A 61 14.67 -0.26 7.17
CA PRO A 61 15.48 -0.58 8.36
C PRO A 61 15.53 0.64 9.28
N PRO A 62 15.52 0.46 10.61
CA PRO A 62 15.60 1.54 11.56
C PRO A 62 16.91 2.34 11.36
N ARG A 63 16.79 3.64 11.14
CA ARG A 63 17.94 4.56 10.97
C ARG A 63 18.51 5.04 12.28
N LEU A 64 17.71 4.99 13.33
CA LEU A 64 18.08 5.39 14.68
C LEU A 64 17.95 4.19 15.60
N SER A 65 19.04 3.80 16.23
CA SER A 65 18.96 2.90 17.38
C SER A 65 18.37 3.67 18.56
N GLY A 66 17.51 3.00 19.33
CA GLY A 66 17.04 3.56 20.61
C GLY A 66 18.26 3.90 21.49
N PRO A 67 18.19 4.97 22.31
CA PRO A 67 19.24 5.26 23.26
C PRO A 67 19.45 4.04 24.17
N GLU A 68 20.71 3.73 24.52
CA GLU A 68 21.06 2.60 25.39
C GLU A 68 20.37 2.65 26.76
N SER A 69 19.94 3.84 27.17
CA SER A 69 19.17 4.09 28.40
C SER A 69 17.66 4.06 28.20
N ALA A 70 17.16 3.73 27.01
CA ALA A 70 15.73 3.54 26.79
C ALA A 70 15.28 2.33 27.59
N VAL A 71 14.73 2.57 28.77
CA VAL A 71 14.05 1.56 29.54
C VAL A 71 12.79 1.21 28.76
N PRO A 72 12.59 -0.05 28.31
CA PRO A 72 11.27 -0.48 27.90
C PRO A 72 10.40 -0.30 29.15
N VAL A 73 9.59 0.75 29.15
CA VAL A 73 8.47 0.78 30.07
C VAL A 73 7.74 -0.51 29.79
N ASP A 74 7.64 -1.38 30.79
CA ASP A 74 6.82 -2.58 30.67
C ASP A 74 5.60 -2.16 29.88
N TRP A 75 5.45 -2.72 28.68
CA TRP A 75 4.29 -2.43 27.86
C TRP A 75 3.10 -2.99 28.66
N VAL A 76 2.67 -2.21 29.65
CA VAL A 76 1.34 -2.34 30.12
C VAL A 76 0.51 -1.97 28.89
N VAL A 77 0.20 -2.98 28.10
CA VAL A 77 -0.86 -2.84 27.11
C VAL A 77 -1.98 -2.20 27.90
N ALA A 78 -2.21 -0.91 27.66
CA ALA A 78 -3.29 -0.21 28.32
C ALA A 78 -4.49 -1.13 28.16
N PRO A 79 -5.19 -1.52 29.24
CA PRO A 79 -6.29 -2.46 29.12
C PRO A 79 -7.14 -1.91 28.01
N GLN A 80 -7.22 -2.65 26.90
CA GLN A 80 -8.03 -2.22 25.76
C GLN A 80 -9.39 -2.00 26.39
N SER A 81 -9.80 -0.74 26.40
CA SER A 81 -11.06 -0.41 27.04
C SER A 81 -12.10 -1.31 26.38
N THR A 82 -12.68 -2.22 27.14
CA THR A 82 -13.66 -3.21 26.69
C THR A 82 -14.86 -2.57 25.98
N SER A 83 -14.98 -1.24 26.04
CA SER A 83 -15.96 -0.44 25.34
C SER A 83 -15.77 -0.35 23.82
N PHE A 84 -14.59 -0.67 23.28
CA PHE A 84 -14.34 -0.62 21.84
C PHE A 84 -14.56 -1.97 21.13
N ASN A 85 -14.71 -3.06 21.86
CA ASN A 85 -14.94 -4.39 21.29
C ASN A 85 -16.42 -4.80 21.37
N THR A 86 -17.34 -3.87 21.17
CA THR A 86 -18.76 -4.22 20.99
C THR A 86 -19.00 -4.60 19.53
N GLY A 87 -19.89 -5.54 19.27
CA GLY A 87 -20.27 -5.93 17.91
C GLY A 87 -20.71 -4.73 17.05
N GLU A 88 -21.44 -3.78 17.65
CA GLU A 88 -21.83 -2.51 17.02
C GLU A 88 -20.62 -1.68 16.60
N HIS A 89 -19.65 -1.47 17.50
CA HIS A 89 -18.46 -0.69 17.18
C HIS A 89 -17.64 -1.36 16.09
N LEU A 90 -17.39 -2.65 16.21
CA LEU A 90 -16.65 -3.43 15.22
C LEU A 90 -17.34 -3.41 13.85
N PHE A 91 -18.66 -3.52 13.81
CA PHE A 91 -19.46 -3.40 12.59
C PHE A 91 -19.33 -1.99 11.97
N ASN A 92 -19.48 -0.95 12.79
CA ASN A 92 -19.40 0.43 12.31
C ASN A 92 -18.03 0.76 11.72
N VAL A 93 -16.96 0.25 12.31
CA VAL A 93 -15.58 0.50 11.82
C VAL A 93 -15.26 -0.29 10.56
N ASN A 94 -15.69 -1.56 10.48
CA ASN A 94 -15.22 -2.47 9.44
C ASN A 94 -16.22 -2.72 8.32
N CYS A 95 -17.52 -2.62 8.58
CA CYS A 95 -18.59 -3.13 7.71
C CYS A 95 -19.49 -2.03 7.15
N SER A 96 -19.82 -0.99 7.97
CA SER A 96 -20.79 0.04 7.63
C SER A 96 -20.47 0.83 6.37
N MET A 97 -19.21 0.95 6.00
CA MET A 97 -18.76 1.64 4.79
C MET A 97 -19.41 1.08 3.51
N CYS A 98 -19.64 -0.23 3.47
CA CYS A 98 -20.30 -0.91 2.35
C CYS A 98 -21.74 -1.32 2.69
N HIS A 99 -21.97 -1.86 3.88
CA HIS A 99 -23.28 -2.39 4.28
C HIS A 99 -24.24 -1.35 4.86
N GLY A 100 -23.76 -0.11 5.10
CA GLY A 100 -24.56 0.94 5.73
C GLY A 100 -24.66 0.81 7.25
N ALA A 101 -25.05 1.89 7.92
CA ALA A 101 -25.18 1.91 9.39
C ALA A 101 -26.32 0.98 9.89
N THR A 102 -27.31 0.74 9.06
CA THR A 102 -28.47 -0.14 9.32
C THR A 102 -28.34 -1.51 8.67
N ALA A 103 -27.15 -1.83 8.15
CA ALA A 103 -26.83 -3.09 7.48
C ALA A 103 -27.67 -3.40 6.21
N LYS A 104 -28.29 -2.40 5.58
CA LYS A 104 -29.18 -2.54 4.39
C LYS A 104 -28.45 -2.44 3.05
N GLY A 105 -27.13 -2.42 3.03
CA GLY A 105 -26.37 -2.34 1.79
C GLY A 105 -26.31 -0.94 1.16
N ASP A 106 -26.65 0.08 1.91
CA ASP A 106 -26.69 1.48 1.47
C ASP A 106 -25.44 2.27 1.88
N GLY A 107 -24.35 1.58 2.19
CA GLY A 107 -23.10 2.21 2.61
C GLY A 107 -22.47 3.08 1.52
N PRO A 108 -21.84 4.20 1.92
CA PRO A 108 -21.35 5.23 0.98
C PRO A 108 -20.33 4.71 -0.02
N VAL A 109 -19.48 3.77 0.38
CA VAL A 109 -18.47 3.20 -0.53
C VAL A 109 -19.12 2.35 -1.59
N LEU A 110 -20.06 1.47 -1.23
CA LEU A 110 -20.78 0.64 -2.18
C LEU A 110 -21.60 1.49 -3.15
N GLN A 111 -22.32 2.51 -2.64
CA GLN A 111 -23.09 3.44 -3.49
C GLN A 111 -22.19 4.17 -4.48
N LYS A 112 -21.02 4.61 -4.04
CA LYS A 112 -20.03 5.24 -4.93
C LYS A 112 -19.51 4.26 -5.99
N MET A 113 -19.24 3.03 -5.63
CA MET A 113 -18.81 1.99 -6.59
C MET A 113 -19.87 1.75 -7.68
N ILE A 114 -21.14 1.73 -7.31
CA ILE A 114 -22.25 1.55 -8.25
C ILE A 114 -22.37 2.81 -9.15
N ALA A 115 -22.39 4.01 -8.56
CA ALA A 115 -22.65 5.23 -9.30
C ALA A 115 -21.49 5.66 -10.21
N ASP A 116 -20.26 5.65 -9.69
CA ASP A 116 -19.10 6.21 -10.39
C ASP A 116 -18.37 5.18 -11.25
N TYR A 117 -18.39 3.90 -10.85
CA TYR A 117 -17.62 2.84 -11.50
C TYR A 117 -18.48 1.78 -12.18
N GLY A 118 -19.82 1.90 -12.15
CA GLY A 118 -20.72 0.96 -12.78
C GLY A 118 -20.67 -0.46 -12.19
N TYR A 119 -20.29 -0.56 -10.90
CA TYR A 119 -20.19 -1.86 -10.24
C TYR A 119 -21.57 -2.52 -10.17
N THR A 120 -21.67 -3.77 -10.66
CA THR A 120 -22.86 -4.59 -10.52
C THR A 120 -22.75 -5.48 -9.30
N VAL A 121 -23.69 -5.35 -8.38
CA VAL A 121 -23.70 -6.12 -7.14
C VAL A 121 -23.99 -7.59 -7.45
N ALA A 122 -23.05 -8.46 -7.17
CA ALA A 122 -23.16 -9.90 -7.45
C ALA A 122 -23.87 -10.68 -6.32
N VAL A 123 -23.80 -10.18 -5.08
CA VAL A 123 -24.40 -10.77 -3.89
C VAL A 123 -25.14 -9.66 -3.16
N ASP A 124 -26.35 -9.95 -2.67
CA ASP A 124 -27.16 -8.98 -1.95
C ASP A 124 -26.39 -8.39 -0.75
N PRO A 125 -26.15 -7.08 -0.73
CA PRO A 125 -25.41 -6.42 0.36
C PRO A 125 -26.27 -6.16 1.59
N ASP A 126 -27.58 -6.38 1.51
CA ASP A 126 -28.52 -6.23 2.63
C ASP A 126 -28.37 -7.40 3.61
N LEU A 127 -27.74 -7.15 4.75
CA LEU A 127 -27.52 -8.14 5.79
C LEU A 127 -28.78 -8.43 6.61
N THR A 128 -29.86 -7.67 6.40
CA THR A 128 -31.17 -7.92 7.03
C THR A 128 -32.09 -8.75 6.14
N SER A 129 -31.64 -9.11 4.94
CA SER A 129 -32.41 -9.91 4.00
C SER A 129 -32.67 -11.32 4.51
N THR A 130 -33.79 -11.91 4.09
CA THR A 130 -34.19 -13.27 4.52
C THR A 130 -33.16 -14.35 4.23
N GLY A 131 -32.38 -14.18 3.14
CA GLY A 131 -31.30 -15.09 2.78
C GLY A 131 -30.16 -15.08 3.77
N VAL A 132 -29.76 -13.88 4.25
CA VAL A 132 -28.72 -13.72 5.26
C VAL A 132 -29.20 -14.17 6.63
N VAL A 133 -30.44 -13.84 6.99
CA VAL A 133 -31.08 -14.32 8.23
C VAL A 133 -31.07 -15.84 8.31
N ALA A 134 -31.45 -16.50 7.23
CA ALA A 134 -31.49 -17.98 7.15
C ALA A 134 -30.09 -18.62 7.27
N MET A 135 -29.05 -17.89 6.89
CA MET A 135 -27.66 -18.34 6.97
C MET A 135 -27.16 -18.38 8.42
N GLY A 136 -27.66 -17.50 9.27
CA GLY A 136 -27.32 -17.38 10.67
C GLY A 136 -25.88 -16.91 10.94
N PRO A 137 -25.49 -16.75 12.22
CA PRO A 137 -24.19 -16.20 12.61
C PRO A 137 -22.99 -16.97 12.06
N GLY A 138 -23.10 -18.31 12.00
CA GLY A 138 -22.02 -19.16 11.48
C GLY A 138 -21.74 -18.93 10.00
N GLY A 139 -22.78 -18.74 9.18
CA GLY A 139 -22.63 -18.42 7.76
C GLY A 139 -22.06 -17.03 7.55
N MET A 140 -22.52 -16.02 8.29
CA MET A 140 -22.00 -14.65 8.25
C MET A 140 -20.50 -14.62 8.60
N LYS A 141 -20.09 -15.34 9.64
CA LYS A 141 -18.69 -15.50 10.02
C LYS A 141 -17.86 -16.14 8.89
N GLY A 142 -18.40 -17.15 8.20
CA GLY A 142 -17.75 -17.77 7.05
C GLY A 142 -17.44 -16.77 5.93
N PHE A 143 -18.38 -15.86 5.64
CA PHE A 143 -18.17 -14.78 4.66
C PHE A 143 -17.12 -13.76 5.12
N MET A 144 -17.14 -13.34 6.38
CA MET A 144 -16.11 -12.47 6.94
C MET A 144 -14.72 -13.11 6.88
N PHE A 145 -14.65 -14.40 7.20
CA PHE A 145 -13.38 -15.13 7.18
C PHE A 145 -12.80 -15.29 5.77
N SER A 146 -13.63 -15.66 4.80
CA SER A 146 -13.18 -15.97 3.43
C SER A 146 -13.14 -14.75 2.52
N GLY A 147 -14.03 -13.79 2.73
CA GLY A 147 -14.33 -12.72 1.78
C GLY A 147 -15.18 -13.24 0.60
N VAL A 148 -15.83 -12.34 -0.13
CA VAL A 148 -16.66 -12.68 -1.30
C VAL A 148 -16.59 -11.55 -2.32
N VAL A 149 -16.18 -11.84 -3.54
CA VAL A 149 -16.09 -10.90 -4.65
C VAL A 149 -15.31 -9.63 -4.24
N VAL A 150 -15.99 -8.54 -3.94
CA VAL A 150 -15.41 -7.26 -3.52
C VAL A 150 -15.24 -7.15 -2.02
N MET A 151 -15.95 -7.97 -1.24
CA MET A 151 -15.81 -8.01 0.22
C MET A 151 -14.48 -8.67 0.60
N PRO A 152 -13.56 -7.97 1.29
CA PRO A 152 -12.27 -8.52 1.65
C PRO A 152 -12.39 -9.61 2.73
N SER A 153 -11.38 -10.47 2.82
CA SER A 153 -11.25 -11.40 3.94
C SER A 153 -10.74 -10.66 5.19
N PHE A 154 -11.45 -10.78 6.29
CA PHE A 154 -11.11 -10.16 7.56
C PHE A 154 -10.28 -11.05 8.49
N LYS A 155 -9.91 -12.26 8.07
CA LYS A 155 -9.16 -13.23 8.90
C LYS A 155 -7.83 -12.73 9.47
N LYS A 156 -7.26 -11.67 8.89
CA LYS A 156 -6.01 -11.04 9.36
C LYS A 156 -6.27 -9.77 10.18
N LEU A 157 -7.48 -9.27 10.20
CA LEU A 157 -7.87 -8.01 10.84
C LEU A 157 -8.70 -8.23 12.10
N LEU A 158 -9.52 -9.28 12.10
CA LEU A 158 -10.46 -9.60 13.19
C LEU A 158 -10.17 -11.00 13.74
N THR A 159 -10.29 -11.14 15.04
CA THR A 159 -10.30 -12.44 15.71
C THR A 159 -11.63 -13.18 15.47
N ILE A 160 -11.65 -14.45 15.76
CA ILE A 160 -12.89 -15.25 15.65
C ILE A 160 -13.98 -14.72 16.58
N GLU A 161 -13.59 -14.33 17.80
CA GLU A 161 -14.48 -13.77 18.81
C GLU A 161 -15.08 -12.42 18.36
N GLU A 162 -14.27 -11.57 17.73
CA GLU A 162 -14.76 -10.30 17.17
C GLU A 162 -15.72 -10.52 16.00
N MET A 163 -15.48 -11.51 15.15
CA MET A 163 -16.40 -11.90 14.08
C MET A 163 -17.73 -12.45 14.66
N ASP A 164 -17.68 -13.17 15.78
CA ASP A 164 -18.88 -13.63 16.47
C ASP A 164 -19.69 -12.45 17.02
N LEU A 165 -19.05 -11.49 17.68
CA LEU A 165 -19.70 -10.26 18.17
C LEU A 165 -20.37 -9.46 17.04
N ILE A 166 -19.70 -9.33 15.88
CA ILE A 166 -20.28 -8.67 14.71
C ILE A 166 -21.52 -9.45 14.22
N SER A 167 -21.42 -10.77 14.13
CA SER A 167 -22.53 -11.60 13.67
C SER A 167 -23.75 -11.50 14.61
N GLU A 168 -23.55 -11.49 15.92
CA GLU A 168 -24.59 -11.29 16.92
C GLU A 168 -25.23 -9.90 16.79
N TYR A 169 -24.43 -8.88 16.58
CA TYR A 169 -24.94 -7.52 16.33
C TYR A 169 -25.81 -7.47 15.07
N ILE A 170 -25.37 -8.05 13.96
CA ILE A 170 -26.16 -8.09 12.72
C ILE A 170 -27.50 -8.81 12.97
N VAL A 171 -27.50 -9.91 13.70
CA VAL A 171 -28.74 -10.61 14.08
C VAL A 171 -29.67 -9.72 14.91
N SER A 172 -29.12 -8.85 15.77
CA SER A 172 -29.93 -7.92 16.57
C SER A 172 -30.59 -6.80 15.75
N LEU A 173 -30.14 -6.58 14.50
CA LEU A 173 -30.71 -5.61 13.57
C LEU A 173 -31.86 -6.19 12.72
N GLN A 174 -32.06 -7.49 12.76
CA GLN A 174 -33.10 -8.23 12.03
C GLN A 174 -34.42 -8.26 12.80
#